data_f783968068c01566bdfe36d679d1b428
#
_entry.id   f783968068c01566bdfe36d679d1b428
#
_cell.length_a   1.000
_cell.length_b   1.000
_cell.length_c   1.000
_cell.angle_alpha   90.00
_cell.angle_beta   90.00
_cell.angle_gamma   90.00
#
_symmetry.space_group_name_H-M   'P 1'
#
loop_
_entity.id
_entity.type
_entity.pdbx_description
1 polymer ?
#
loop_
_entity_poly.entity_id
_entity_poly.type
_entity_poly.pdbx_seq_one_letter_code
_entity_poly.pdbx_strand_id
1 'polypeptide(L)'
;AAELAEDYQSNDILLPDLEVVKKYPIESMMEVLKVSVIPEKSVDKNIQLLFTFTDSSKAFSLFLRKGILEIQPFLIPGSTVQIKSTEDDLKAVLSGIKSLPVSLVNGTIEVEGSKADLLSFFSSLRN
;
A
#
# COMPACT_ATOMS: atom_id res chain seq x y z
N ALA A 1 4.16 -4.72 -33.54
CA ALA A 1 4.24 -4.61 -33.21
C ALA A 1 4.24 -4.70 -32.96
N ALA A 2 4.16 -4.60 -32.90
CA ALA A 2 4.23 -4.55 -32.43
C ALA A 2 4.16 -4.58 -32.04
N GLU A 3 4.14 -4.45 -32.07
CA GLU A 3 4.12 -4.30 -31.58
C GLU A 3 4.05 -4.29 -30.97
N LEU A 4 4.02 -4.00 -31.03
CA LEU A 4 3.99 -3.83 -30.33
C LEU A 4 3.81 -4.03 -29.77
N ALA A 5 3.78 -4.09 -29.92
CA ALA A 5 3.67 -4.16 -29.26
C ALA A 5 3.41 -4.20 -28.74
N GLU A 6 3.43 -4.01 -28.79
CA GLU A 6 3.22 -3.99 -28.21
C GLU A 6 2.83 -4.16 -27.60
N ASP A 7 2.68 -4.13 -27.94
CA ASP A 7 2.44 -4.23 -27.26
C ASP A 7 2.23 -4.56 -26.72
N TYR A 8 2.31 -4.57 -26.81
CA TYR A 8 2.46 -4.66 -26.03
C TYR A 8 2.45 -5.25 -25.36
N GLN A 9 2.06 -5.68 -25.49
CA GLN A 9 2.42 -6.28 -24.59
C GLN A 9 2.70 -5.93 -23.39
N SER A 10 2.52 -5.58 -23.00
CA SER A 10 2.98 -4.75 -21.94
C SER A 10 2.10 -4.77 -20.71
N ASN A 11 0.89 -5.19 -20.80
CA ASN A 11 -0.02 -5.35 -19.68
C ASN A 11 0.50 -6.36 -18.66
N ASP A 12 1.17 -7.37 -19.13
CA ASP A 12 1.75 -8.37 -18.24
C ASP A 12 2.80 -7.76 -17.32
N ILE A 13 3.46 -6.72 -17.80
CA ILE A 13 4.45 -6.01 -17.00
C ILE A 13 3.77 -5.23 -15.88
N LEU A 14 2.57 -4.71 -16.13
CA LEU A 14 1.86 -3.88 -15.18
C LEU A 14 1.18 -4.69 -14.06
N LEU A 15 1.00 -5.99 -14.27
CA LEU A 15 0.36 -6.86 -13.29
C LEU A 15 1.37 -7.92 -12.83
N PRO A 16 2.17 -7.60 -11.83
CA PRO A 16 3.18 -8.55 -11.39
C PRO A 16 2.56 -9.82 -10.85
N ASP A 17 3.28 -10.92 -11.01
CA ASP A 17 2.91 -12.21 -10.46
C ASP A 17 3.02 -12.16 -8.94
N LEU A 18 2.04 -12.74 -8.25
CA LEU A 18 2.05 -12.79 -6.79
C LEU A 18 3.32 -13.47 -6.25
N GLU A 19 3.78 -14.52 -6.92
CA GLU A 19 4.99 -15.23 -6.47
C GLU A 19 6.22 -14.33 -6.53
N VAL A 20 6.28 -13.43 -7.49
CA VAL A 20 7.38 -12.47 -7.59
C VAL A 20 7.25 -11.43 -6.47
N VAL A 21 6.04 -10.93 -6.24
CA VAL A 21 5.79 -9.91 -5.24
C VAL A 21 6.11 -10.43 -3.84
N LYS A 22 5.79 -11.69 -3.56
CA LYS A 22 6.07 -12.28 -2.25
C LYS A 22 7.55 -12.29 -1.91
N LYS A 23 8.42 -12.28 -2.92
CA LYS A 23 9.87 -12.32 -2.71
C LYS A 23 10.44 -10.96 -2.34
N TYR A 24 9.71 -9.88 -2.57
CA TYR A 24 10.20 -8.56 -2.20
C TYR A 24 10.10 -8.39 -0.69
N PRO A 25 11.16 -7.87 -0.04
CA PRO A 25 11.04 -7.50 1.37
C PRO A 25 9.97 -6.45 1.55
N ILE A 26 9.29 -6.48 2.70
CA ILE A 26 8.27 -5.48 2.98
C ILE A 26 8.87 -4.07 3.00
N GLU A 27 10.12 -3.95 3.40
CA GLU A 27 10.82 -2.66 3.39
C GLU A 27 10.91 -2.09 1.98
N SER A 28 11.12 -2.94 0.98
CA SER A 28 11.15 -2.51 -0.42
C SER A 28 9.78 -2.03 -0.88
N MET A 29 8.72 -2.70 -0.43
CA MET A 29 7.36 -2.26 -0.75
C MET A 29 7.07 -0.89 -0.14
N MET A 30 7.59 -0.64 1.07
CA MET A 30 7.43 0.68 1.70
C MET A 30 8.13 1.76 0.87
N GLU A 31 9.32 1.46 0.33
CA GLU A 31 10.01 2.44 -0.54
C GLU A 31 9.20 2.72 -1.82
N VAL A 32 8.59 1.69 -2.38
CA VAL A 32 7.72 1.87 -3.56
C VAL A 32 6.53 2.76 -3.21
N LEU A 33 5.95 2.60 -2.02
CA LEU A 33 4.85 3.44 -1.59
C LEU A 33 5.23 4.92 -1.57
N LYS A 34 6.43 5.24 -1.10
CA LYS A 34 6.88 6.64 -1.04
C LYS A 34 6.83 7.32 -2.40
N VAL A 35 7.20 6.60 -3.45
CA VAL A 35 7.23 7.17 -4.81
C VAL A 35 5.90 6.98 -5.53
N SER A 36 4.94 6.31 -4.93
CA SER A 36 3.64 6.06 -5.53
C SER A 36 2.60 7.12 -5.18
N VAL A 37 2.91 8.01 -4.25
CA VAL A 37 2.00 9.07 -3.85
C VAL A 37 1.88 10.09 -4.98
N ILE A 38 0.64 10.49 -5.27
CA ILE A 38 0.35 11.52 -6.26
C ILE A 38 0.21 12.86 -5.51
N PRO A 39 1.16 13.78 -5.67
CA PRO A 39 1.16 15.00 -4.86
C PRO A 39 -0.11 15.81 -4.99
N GLU A 40 -0.67 15.91 -6.21
CA GLU A 40 -1.88 16.71 -6.45
C GLU A 40 -3.09 16.17 -5.69
N LYS A 41 -3.12 14.87 -5.41
CA LYS A 41 -4.22 14.24 -4.70
C LYS A 41 -4.05 14.26 -3.19
N SER A 42 -2.88 14.63 -2.71
CA SER A 42 -2.56 14.52 -1.29
C SER A 42 -2.07 15.81 -0.66
N VAL A 43 -2.01 16.89 -1.44
CA VAL A 43 -1.41 18.16 -0.97
C VAL A 43 -2.10 18.71 0.27
N ASP A 44 -3.40 18.50 0.41
CA ASP A 44 -4.19 19.00 1.54
C ASP A 44 -4.49 17.91 2.57
N LYS A 45 -3.88 16.73 2.44
CA LYS A 45 -4.12 15.62 3.36
C LYS A 45 -3.09 15.61 4.48
N ASN A 46 -3.54 15.13 5.64
CA ASN A 46 -2.68 14.95 6.82
C ASN A 46 -3.18 13.68 7.50
N ILE A 47 -2.57 12.55 7.14
CA ILE A 47 -3.02 11.23 7.60
C ILE A 47 -1.85 10.49 8.21
N GLN A 48 -2.06 9.91 9.38
CA GLN A 48 -1.09 9.03 10.02
C GLN A 48 -1.67 7.63 10.11
N LEU A 49 -0.98 6.67 9.49
CA LEU A 49 -1.39 5.26 9.51
C LEU A 49 -0.36 4.43 10.26
N LEU A 50 -0.81 3.28 10.74
CA LEU A 50 0.07 2.27 11.31
C LEU A 50 -0.19 0.95 10.60
N PHE A 51 0.85 0.37 10.02
CA PHE A 51 0.81 -0.99 9.48
C PHE A 51 1.46 -1.93 10.48
N THR A 52 0.75 -2.99 10.85
CA THR A 52 1.25 -4.03 11.74
C THR A 52 1.16 -5.37 11.02
N PHE A 53 2.26 -6.11 11.00
CA PHE A 53 2.32 -7.40 10.31
C PHE A 53 2.30 -8.54 11.32
N THR A 54 1.31 -9.43 11.17
CA THR A 54 1.06 -10.49 12.15
C THR A 54 2.05 -11.63 12.05
N ASP A 55 2.66 -11.82 10.88
CA ASP A 55 3.59 -12.93 10.66
C ASP A 55 5.04 -12.58 10.97
N SER A 56 5.39 -11.30 10.98
CA SER A 56 6.79 -10.88 11.21
C SER A 56 6.93 -9.98 12.43
N SER A 57 5.83 -9.56 13.04
CA SER A 57 5.80 -8.62 14.15
C SER A 57 6.42 -7.25 13.82
N LYS A 58 6.57 -6.94 12.54
CA LYS A 58 7.05 -5.64 12.12
C LYS A 58 5.93 -4.62 12.16
N ALA A 59 6.30 -3.36 12.37
CA ALA A 59 5.35 -2.24 12.32
C ALA A 59 5.98 -1.08 11.58
N PHE A 60 5.14 -0.35 10.83
CA PHE A 60 5.58 0.84 10.09
C PHE A 60 4.58 1.95 10.34
N SER A 61 5.08 3.12 10.69
CA SER A 61 4.25 4.32 10.83
C SER A 61 4.40 5.16 9.58
N LEU A 62 3.27 5.54 8.99
CA LEU A 62 3.23 6.28 7.74
C LEU A 62 2.59 7.63 7.96
N PHE A 63 3.24 8.67 7.47
CA PHE A 63 2.76 10.05 7.61
C PHE A 63 2.61 10.64 6.21
N LEU A 64 1.37 10.87 5.80
CA LEU A 64 1.07 11.51 4.52
C LEU A 64 0.69 12.95 4.79
N ARG A 65 1.58 13.88 4.42
CA ARG A 65 1.37 15.31 4.65
C ARG A 65 1.89 16.10 3.47
N LYS A 66 1.06 17.01 2.96
CA LYS A 66 1.46 17.97 1.93
C LYS A 66 2.08 17.29 0.71
N GLY A 67 1.51 16.16 0.33
CA GLY A 67 1.96 15.44 -0.87
C GLY A 67 3.18 14.58 -0.68
N ILE A 68 3.69 14.45 0.55
CA ILE A 68 4.89 13.68 0.86
C ILE A 68 4.53 12.58 1.83
N LEU A 69 5.03 11.37 1.55
CA LEU A 69 4.86 10.22 2.43
C LEU A 69 6.17 9.94 3.13
N GLU A 70 6.14 10.01 4.46
CA GLU A 70 7.25 9.64 5.32
C GLU A 70 6.92 8.32 6.00
N ILE A 71 7.87 7.39 6.06
CA ILE A 71 7.67 6.07 6.65
C ILE A 71 8.77 5.80 7.66
N GLN A 72 8.37 5.40 8.87
CA GLN A 72 9.31 4.99 9.93
C GLN A 72 9.09 3.51 10.22
N PRO A 73 10.16 2.72 10.36
CA PRO A 73 10.07 1.25 10.53
C PRO A 73 9.79 0.84 11.97
N PHE A 74 8.92 1.58 12.66
CA PHE A 74 8.53 1.26 14.02
C PHE A 74 7.21 1.97 14.35
N LEU A 75 6.60 1.56 15.45
CA LEU A 75 5.34 2.12 15.89
C LEU A 75 5.53 3.50 16.49
N ILE A 76 4.77 4.48 15.99
CA ILE A 76 4.68 5.82 16.55
C ILE A 76 3.23 6.04 16.95
N PRO A 77 2.92 6.40 18.19
CA PRO A 77 1.54 6.64 18.60
C PRO A 77 0.90 7.81 17.86
N GLY A 78 -0.43 7.80 17.76
CA GLY A 78 -1.18 8.89 17.19
C GLY A 78 -1.80 8.61 15.83
N SER A 79 -1.69 7.36 15.32
CA SER A 79 -2.33 7.01 14.04
C SER A 79 -3.84 7.09 14.17
N THR A 80 -4.50 7.60 13.11
CA THR A 80 -5.96 7.65 13.04
C THR A 80 -6.53 6.36 12.48
N VAL A 81 -5.70 5.55 11.81
CA VAL A 81 -6.13 4.26 11.27
C VAL A 81 -4.97 3.28 11.39
N GLN A 82 -5.30 2.04 11.73
CA GLN A 82 -4.35 0.95 11.87
C GLN A 82 -4.75 -0.19 10.96
N ILE A 83 -3.79 -0.75 10.24
CA ILE A 83 -3.99 -1.89 9.36
C ILE A 83 -3.18 -3.06 9.89
N LYS A 84 -3.83 -4.22 9.99
CA LYS A 84 -3.21 -5.45 10.49
C LYS A 84 -3.40 -6.54 9.46
N SER A 85 -2.31 -7.17 9.03
CA SER A 85 -2.35 -8.25 8.04
C SER A 85 -1.03 -9.01 8.06
N THR A 86 -0.93 -10.07 7.25
CA THR A 86 0.37 -10.65 6.94
C THR A 86 1.08 -9.76 5.91
N GLU A 87 2.39 -9.94 5.78
CA GLU A 87 3.15 -9.19 4.76
C GLU A 87 2.63 -9.52 3.36
N ASP A 88 2.38 -10.81 3.07
CA ASP A 88 1.94 -11.21 1.73
C ASP A 88 0.58 -10.63 1.38
N ASP A 89 -0.35 -10.59 2.32
CA ASP A 89 -1.69 -10.04 2.05
C ASP A 89 -1.62 -8.57 1.72
N LEU A 90 -0.82 -7.79 2.43
CA LEU A 90 -0.67 -6.38 2.12
C LEU A 90 0.06 -6.17 0.79
N LYS A 91 1.11 -6.96 0.53
CA LYS A 91 1.82 -6.87 -0.75
C LYS A 91 0.88 -7.10 -1.93
N ALA A 92 -0.02 -8.07 -1.81
CA ALA A 92 -0.98 -8.37 -2.87
C ALA A 92 -1.91 -7.19 -3.14
N VAL A 93 -2.36 -6.51 -2.09
CA VAL A 93 -3.22 -5.34 -2.23
C VAL A 93 -2.45 -4.16 -2.81
N LEU A 94 -1.25 -3.89 -2.32
CA LEU A 94 -0.46 -2.76 -2.80
C LEU A 94 -0.03 -2.92 -4.24
N SER A 95 0.12 -4.17 -4.70
CA SER A 95 0.51 -4.48 -6.08
C SER A 95 -0.69 -4.55 -7.03
N GLY A 96 -1.91 -4.39 -6.53
CA GLY A 96 -3.10 -4.46 -7.34
C GLY A 96 -3.56 -5.87 -7.67
N ILE A 97 -2.91 -6.90 -7.14
CA ILE A 97 -3.28 -8.30 -7.39
C ILE A 97 -4.59 -8.62 -6.71
N LYS A 98 -4.79 -8.09 -5.51
CA LYS A 98 -6.02 -8.26 -4.75
C LYS A 98 -6.65 -6.92 -4.45
N SER A 99 -7.98 -6.92 -4.38
CA SER A 99 -8.76 -5.72 -4.11
C SER A 99 -8.76 -5.42 -2.62
N LEU A 100 -8.57 -4.16 -2.25
CA LEU A 100 -8.68 -3.74 -0.86
C LEU A 100 -10.08 -3.98 -0.30
N PRO A 101 -11.19 -3.58 -0.99
CA PRO A 101 -12.52 -3.85 -0.45
C PRO A 101 -12.78 -5.34 -0.19
N VAL A 102 -12.37 -6.21 -1.09
CA VAL A 102 -12.56 -7.65 -0.90
C VAL A 102 -11.75 -8.15 0.29
N SER A 103 -10.51 -7.67 0.42
CA SER A 103 -9.65 -8.07 1.54
C SER A 103 -10.20 -7.63 2.89
N LEU A 104 -10.87 -6.48 2.93
CA LEU A 104 -11.52 -6.02 4.14
C LEU A 104 -12.73 -6.88 4.49
N VAL A 105 -13.52 -7.26 3.48
CA VAL A 105 -14.73 -8.05 3.68
C VAL A 105 -14.38 -9.46 4.16
N ASN A 106 -13.38 -10.09 3.57
CA ASN A 106 -13.03 -11.47 3.93
C ASN A 106 -12.08 -11.56 5.12
N GLY A 107 -11.64 -10.43 5.68
CA GLY A 107 -10.84 -10.41 6.89
C GLY A 107 -9.36 -10.65 6.73
N THR A 108 -8.85 -10.74 5.50
CA THR A 108 -7.40 -10.89 5.29
C THR A 108 -6.65 -9.62 5.66
N ILE A 109 -7.32 -8.47 5.60
CA ILE A 109 -6.79 -7.21 6.10
C ILE A 109 -7.78 -6.66 7.12
N GLU A 110 -7.31 -6.42 8.33
CA GLU A 110 -8.13 -5.86 9.41
C GLU A 110 -7.81 -4.37 9.55
N VAL A 111 -8.84 -3.58 9.79
CA VAL A 111 -8.72 -2.14 9.93
C VAL A 111 -9.35 -1.68 11.22
N GLU A 112 -8.63 -0.88 11.99
CA GLU A 112 -9.15 -0.20 13.17
C GLU A 112 -9.00 1.30 12.98
N GLY A 113 -10.02 2.05 13.36
CA GLY A 113 -9.98 3.51 13.28
C GLY A 113 -10.71 4.02 12.06
N SER A 114 -10.20 5.10 11.49
CA SER A 114 -10.90 5.83 10.44
C SER A 114 -10.76 5.15 9.08
N LYS A 115 -11.83 4.49 8.63
CA LYS A 115 -11.86 3.92 7.28
C LYS A 115 -11.82 5.01 6.22
N ALA A 116 -12.35 6.18 6.53
CA ALA A 116 -12.29 7.31 5.60
C ALA A 116 -10.83 7.73 5.34
N ASP A 117 -10.02 7.77 6.39
CA ASP A 117 -8.60 8.10 6.22
C ASP A 117 -7.87 7.02 5.43
N LEU A 118 -8.23 5.75 5.65
CA LEU A 118 -7.65 4.65 4.90
C LEU A 118 -7.94 4.78 3.40
N LEU A 119 -9.21 5.02 3.06
CA LEU A 119 -9.60 5.17 1.67
C LEU A 119 -8.97 6.42 1.05
N SER A 120 -8.89 7.49 1.82
CA SER A 120 -8.24 8.72 1.38
C SER A 120 -6.76 8.48 1.08
N PHE A 121 -6.08 7.72 1.93
CA PHE A 121 -4.68 7.38 1.69
C PHE A 121 -4.52 6.57 0.41
N PHE A 122 -5.31 5.50 0.25
CA PHE A 122 -5.17 4.65 -0.93
C PHE A 122 -5.52 5.37 -2.21
N SER A 123 -6.49 6.31 -2.16
CA SER A 123 -6.85 7.10 -3.34
C SER A 123 -5.75 8.07 -3.76
N SER A 124 -4.77 8.30 -2.90
CA SER A 124 -3.64 9.19 -3.20
C SER A 124 -2.50 8.45 -3.89
N LEU A 125 -2.61 7.15 -4.07
CA LEU A 125 -1.54 6.34 -4.64
C LEU A 125 -1.79 6.10 -6.13
N ARG A 126 -0.69 5.94 -6.88
CA ARG A 126 -0.77 5.53 -8.28
C ARG A 126 -1.21 4.08 -8.36
N ASN A 127 -2.01 3.80 -9.35
CA ASN A 127 -2.45 2.44 -9.62
C ASN A 127 -1.62 1.81 -10.71
#